data_b4ef95f8f58359417f635c4fa5fa9b96
#
_entry.id   b4ef95f8f58359417f635c4fa5fa9b96
#
_cell.length_a   1.000
_cell.length_b   1.000
_cell.length_c   1.000
_cell.angle_alpha   90.00
_cell.angle_beta   90.00
_cell.angle_gamma   90.00
#
_symmetry.space_group_name_H-M   'P 1'
#
loop_
_entity.id
_entity.type
_entity.pdbx_description
1 polymer ?
#
loop_
_entity_poly.entity_id
_entity_poly.type
_entity_poly.pdbx_seq_one_letter_code
_entity_poly.pdbx_strand_id
1 'polypeptide(L)'
;SWQLIFMSGFVIGFYWEKIVATWRSLSLRVRRGIRTGLVMAFIITAALSFGLVFGHMLGGELGPRIDTLHHGVEQYFQKDRLSFARIILGAIWFWALFVLFRRYEAWLVKKFGWLLLRFGSNSLYAYTLSAFVIFFTHLIVTPNEVDALWLNLLISVSAIAIVFGGIRTKFLMNIIPR
;
A
#
# COMPACT_ATOMS: atom_id res chain seq x y z
N SER A 1 -3.65 -5.50 -15.21
CA SER A 1 -4.45 -4.89 -14.13
C SER A 1 -3.73 -3.75 -13.41
N TRP A 2 -2.43 -3.86 -13.14
CA TRP A 2 -1.60 -2.78 -12.55
C TRP A 2 -1.52 -1.54 -13.44
N GLN A 3 -1.55 -1.72 -14.76
CA GLN A 3 -1.54 -0.62 -15.73
C GLN A 3 -2.72 0.34 -15.53
N LEU A 4 -3.91 -0.18 -15.22
CA LEU A 4 -5.10 0.65 -15.00
C LEU A 4 -4.94 1.53 -13.75
N ILE A 5 -4.36 1.00 -12.67
CA ILE A 5 -4.08 1.78 -11.45
C ILE A 5 -3.06 2.88 -11.76
N PHE A 6 -1.99 2.55 -12.50
CA PHE A 6 -0.98 3.51 -12.91
C PHE A 6 -1.58 4.62 -13.80
N MET A 7 -2.37 4.24 -14.82
CA MET A 7 -3.03 5.20 -15.71
C MET A 7 -4.05 6.06 -14.96
N SER A 8 -4.77 5.50 -13.99
CA SER A 8 -5.68 6.27 -13.14
C SER A 8 -4.92 7.32 -12.31
N GLY A 9 -3.78 6.95 -11.74
CA GLY A 9 -2.90 7.88 -11.02
C GLY A 9 -2.39 9.01 -11.92
N PHE A 10 -2.00 8.67 -13.15
CA PHE A 10 -1.56 9.64 -14.14
C PHE A 10 -2.67 10.63 -14.52
N VAL A 11 -3.89 10.12 -14.80
CA VAL A 11 -5.05 10.95 -15.11
C VAL A 11 -5.41 11.87 -13.94
N ILE A 12 -5.43 11.35 -12.72
CA ILE A 12 -5.69 12.13 -11.51
C ILE A 12 -4.63 13.23 -11.36
N GLY A 13 -3.35 12.91 -11.57
CA GLY A 13 -2.26 13.89 -11.52
C GLY A 13 -2.41 14.98 -12.58
N PHE A 14 -2.73 14.60 -13.81
CA PHE A 14 -2.94 15.54 -14.92
C PHE A 14 -4.12 16.50 -14.68
N TYR A 15 -5.22 16.01 -14.13
CA TYR A 15 -6.40 16.81 -13.82
C TYR A 15 -6.43 17.35 -12.39
N TRP A 16 -5.32 17.30 -11.66
CA TRP A 16 -5.28 17.65 -10.24
C TRP A 16 -5.83 19.04 -9.93
N GLU A 17 -5.44 20.04 -10.70
CA GLU A 17 -5.92 21.41 -10.50
C GLU A 17 -7.44 21.54 -10.70
N LYS A 18 -7.99 20.87 -11.71
CA LYS A 18 -9.45 20.84 -11.93
C LYS A 18 -10.18 20.12 -10.80
N ILE A 19 -9.64 19.00 -10.35
CA ILE A 19 -10.21 18.24 -9.21
C ILE A 19 -10.23 19.11 -7.96
N VAL A 20 -9.12 19.82 -7.67
CA VAL A 20 -9.04 20.72 -6.52
C VAL A 20 -9.99 21.91 -6.65
N ALA A 21 -10.11 22.50 -7.84
CA ALA A 21 -11.04 23.59 -8.10
C ALA A 21 -12.49 23.14 -7.90
N THR A 22 -12.87 21.98 -8.47
CA THR A 22 -14.20 21.38 -8.27
C THR A 22 -14.45 21.07 -6.80
N TRP A 23 -13.46 20.52 -6.09
CA TRP A 23 -13.58 20.28 -4.65
C TRP A 23 -13.81 21.57 -3.86
N ARG A 24 -13.13 22.66 -4.24
CA ARG A 24 -13.29 23.97 -3.60
C ARG A 24 -14.66 24.64 -3.90
N SER A 25 -15.27 24.35 -5.05
CA SER A 25 -16.59 24.87 -5.41
C SER A 25 -17.73 24.20 -4.66
N LEU A 26 -17.53 23.00 -4.11
CA LEU A 26 -18.53 22.31 -3.30
C LEU A 26 -18.82 23.04 -1.98
N SER A 27 -20.09 23.04 -1.57
CA SER A 27 -20.49 23.62 -0.29
C SER A 27 -19.77 22.94 0.89
N LEU A 28 -19.58 23.69 1.98
CA LEU A 28 -18.92 23.17 3.19
C LEU A 28 -19.62 21.93 3.78
N ARG A 29 -20.96 21.88 3.66
CA ARG A 29 -21.74 20.73 4.14
C ARG A 29 -21.43 19.48 3.34
N VAL A 30 -21.41 19.58 2.00
CA VAL A 30 -21.10 18.46 1.10
C VAL A 30 -19.65 17.97 1.31
N ARG A 31 -18.68 18.89 1.37
CA ARG A 31 -17.27 18.51 1.63
C ARG A 31 -17.11 17.80 2.98
N ARG A 32 -17.80 18.27 4.01
CA ARG A 32 -17.77 17.62 5.33
C ARG A 32 -18.42 16.24 5.25
N GLY A 33 -19.59 16.11 4.61
CA GLY A 33 -20.28 14.82 4.43
C GLY A 33 -19.42 13.80 3.70
N ILE A 34 -18.82 14.16 2.57
CA ILE A 34 -17.93 13.27 1.79
C ILE A 34 -16.72 12.85 2.66
N ARG A 35 -16.07 13.81 3.33
CA ARG A 35 -14.92 13.51 4.17
C ARG A 35 -15.28 12.57 5.33
N THR A 36 -16.39 12.80 5.99
CA THR A 36 -16.85 11.94 7.09
C THR A 36 -17.22 10.56 6.56
N GLY A 37 -17.93 10.46 5.43
CA GLY A 37 -18.27 9.19 4.80
C GLY A 37 -17.02 8.37 4.42
N LEU A 38 -16.01 9.00 3.83
CA LEU A 38 -14.75 8.34 3.49
C LEU A 38 -13.96 7.88 4.72
N VAL A 39 -13.92 8.69 5.79
CA VAL A 39 -13.27 8.30 7.06
C VAL A 39 -14.00 7.13 7.69
N MET A 40 -15.33 7.15 7.74
CA MET A 40 -16.12 6.02 8.26
C MET A 40 -15.93 4.76 7.43
N ALA A 41 -15.96 4.86 6.10
CA ALA A 41 -15.69 3.73 5.21
C ALA A 41 -14.27 3.15 5.43
N PHE A 42 -13.27 4.00 5.61
CA PHE A 42 -11.91 3.57 5.94
C PHE A 42 -11.86 2.84 7.30
N ILE A 43 -12.47 3.41 8.34
CA ILE A 43 -12.48 2.79 9.68
C ILE A 43 -13.19 1.44 9.65
N ILE A 44 -14.35 1.35 9.00
CA ILE A 44 -15.11 0.10 8.89
C ILE A 44 -14.30 -0.95 8.13
N THR A 45 -13.74 -0.61 6.97
CA THR A 45 -12.96 -1.55 6.16
C THR A 45 -11.64 -1.94 6.85
N ALA A 46 -11.01 -1.04 7.58
CA ALA A 46 -9.84 -1.35 8.39
C ALA A 46 -10.18 -2.29 9.54
N ALA A 47 -11.26 -2.00 10.29
CA ALA A 47 -11.70 -2.86 11.38
C ALA A 47 -12.07 -4.26 10.90
N LEU A 48 -12.75 -4.38 9.75
CA LEU A 48 -13.06 -5.66 9.12
C LEU A 48 -11.78 -6.39 8.68
N SER A 49 -10.85 -5.71 8.04
CA SER A 49 -9.59 -6.30 7.59
C SER A 49 -8.75 -6.79 8.77
N PHE A 50 -8.59 -5.96 9.81
CA PHE A 50 -7.89 -6.38 11.03
C PHE A 50 -8.63 -7.51 11.75
N GLY A 51 -9.97 -7.45 11.84
CA GLY A 51 -10.79 -8.49 12.45
C GLY A 51 -10.64 -9.84 11.76
N LEU A 52 -10.57 -9.87 10.42
CA LEU A 52 -10.36 -11.11 9.66
C LEU A 52 -8.94 -11.67 9.89
N VAL A 53 -7.91 -10.82 9.87
CA VAL A 53 -6.51 -11.26 10.06
C VAL A 53 -6.26 -11.72 11.50
N PHE A 54 -6.62 -10.92 12.49
CA PHE A 54 -6.40 -11.27 13.90
C PHE A 54 -7.37 -12.35 14.41
N GLY A 55 -8.59 -12.39 13.87
CA GLY A 55 -9.55 -13.41 14.24
C GLY A 55 -9.10 -14.82 13.86
N HIS A 56 -8.38 -14.95 12.74
CA HIS A 56 -7.73 -16.21 12.36
C HIS A 56 -6.63 -16.62 13.37
N MET A 57 -5.88 -15.65 13.90
CA MET A 57 -4.81 -15.89 14.87
C MET A 57 -5.32 -16.23 16.28
N LEU A 58 -6.55 -15.86 16.64
CA LEU A 58 -7.09 -16.08 17.98
C LEU A 58 -7.53 -17.53 18.24
N GLY A 59 -7.67 -18.37 17.20
CA GLY A 59 -8.03 -19.78 17.34
C GLY A 59 -9.42 -20.02 17.96
N GLY A 60 -9.74 -21.27 18.28
CA GLY A 60 -11.01 -21.64 18.91
C GLY A 60 -12.17 -21.81 17.91
N GLU A 61 -13.40 -21.86 18.45
CA GLU A 61 -14.62 -22.09 17.64
C GLU A 61 -14.94 -20.97 16.61
N LEU A 62 -14.34 -19.79 16.78
CA LEU A 62 -14.50 -18.65 15.88
C LEU A 62 -13.65 -18.78 14.60
N GLY A 63 -12.54 -19.52 14.64
CA GLY A 63 -11.64 -19.70 13.50
C GLY A 63 -12.37 -20.20 12.24
N PRO A 64 -13.08 -21.33 12.27
CA PRO A 64 -13.77 -21.86 11.09
C PRO A 64 -14.85 -20.94 10.51
N ARG A 65 -15.54 -20.17 11.37
CA ARG A 65 -16.53 -19.17 10.93
C ARG A 65 -15.88 -18.00 10.24
N ILE A 66 -14.73 -17.55 10.75
CA ILE A 66 -13.96 -16.46 10.16
C ILE A 66 -13.36 -16.90 8.82
N ASP A 67 -12.88 -18.14 8.70
CA ASP A 67 -12.39 -18.71 7.45
C ASP A 67 -13.49 -18.79 6.39
N THR A 68 -14.69 -19.21 6.77
CA THR A 68 -15.85 -19.21 5.85
C THR A 68 -16.18 -17.80 5.36
N LEU A 69 -16.18 -16.81 6.26
CA LEU A 69 -16.37 -15.40 5.90
C LEU A 69 -15.23 -14.87 5.03
N HIS A 70 -13.99 -15.23 5.36
CA HIS A 70 -12.81 -14.83 4.59
C HIS A 70 -12.89 -15.35 3.15
N HIS A 71 -13.17 -16.64 2.96
CA HIS A 71 -13.36 -17.22 1.63
C HIS A 71 -14.56 -16.62 0.88
N GLY A 72 -15.65 -16.31 1.57
CA GLY A 72 -16.80 -15.62 0.97
C GLY A 72 -16.47 -14.23 0.47
N VAL A 73 -15.66 -13.48 1.23
CA VAL A 73 -15.20 -12.13 0.86
C VAL A 73 -14.12 -12.20 -0.21
N GLU A 74 -13.22 -13.18 -0.17
CA GLU A 74 -12.12 -13.34 -1.13
C GLU A 74 -12.63 -13.50 -2.58
N GLN A 75 -13.78 -14.12 -2.79
CA GLN A 75 -14.40 -14.24 -4.11
C GLN A 75 -14.66 -12.89 -4.78
N TYR A 76 -15.02 -11.87 -3.99
CA TYR A 76 -15.24 -10.50 -4.48
C TYR A 76 -13.95 -9.73 -4.70
N PHE A 77 -12.82 -10.19 -4.11
CA PHE A 77 -11.51 -9.54 -4.16
C PHE A 77 -10.44 -10.37 -4.86
N GLN A 78 -10.85 -11.27 -5.78
CA GLN A 78 -9.91 -12.11 -6.53
C GLN A 78 -8.79 -11.30 -7.17
N LYS A 79 -7.54 -11.76 -7.00
CA LYS A 79 -6.34 -11.07 -7.50
C LYS A 79 -6.28 -11.04 -9.03
N ASP A 80 -6.84 -12.05 -9.67
CA ASP A 80 -6.79 -12.26 -11.13
C ASP A 80 -7.76 -11.36 -11.89
N ARG A 81 -8.85 -10.97 -11.25
CA ARG A 81 -9.84 -10.05 -11.81
C ARG A 81 -9.79 -8.72 -11.05
N LEU A 82 -9.68 -7.62 -11.79
CA LEU A 82 -9.79 -6.29 -11.21
C LEU A 82 -11.25 -6.02 -10.83
N SER A 83 -11.68 -6.55 -9.68
CA SER A 83 -13.04 -6.35 -9.24
C SER A 83 -13.28 -4.87 -8.90
N PHE A 84 -14.44 -4.37 -9.25
CA PHE A 84 -14.84 -2.98 -8.98
C PHE A 84 -14.76 -2.64 -7.49
N ALA A 85 -15.09 -3.61 -6.63
CA ALA A 85 -14.98 -3.49 -5.18
C ALA A 85 -13.53 -3.22 -4.73
N ARG A 86 -12.56 -3.87 -5.36
CA ARG A 86 -11.13 -3.67 -5.06
C ARG A 86 -10.64 -2.29 -5.45
N ILE A 87 -11.11 -1.75 -6.58
CA ILE A 87 -10.77 -0.39 -7.02
C ILE A 87 -11.31 0.63 -6.03
N ILE A 88 -12.59 0.51 -5.62
CA ILE A 88 -13.21 1.41 -4.66
C ILE A 88 -12.49 1.34 -3.32
N LEU A 89 -12.25 0.14 -2.81
CA LEU A 89 -11.53 -0.06 -1.56
C LEU A 89 -10.13 0.56 -1.62
N GLY A 90 -9.39 0.30 -2.70
CA GLY A 90 -8.08 0.90 -2.92
C GLY A 90 -8.12 2.42 -2.96
N ALA A 91 -9.12 3.02 -3.60
CA ALA A 91 -9.30 4.47 -3.64
C ALA A 91 -9.60 5.06 -2.24
N ILE A 92 -10.44 4.40 -1.43
CA ILE A 92 -10.75 4.81 -0.05
C ILE A 92 -9.49 4.79 0.80
N TRP A 93 -8.72 3.68 0.74
CA TRP A 93 -7.49 3.53 1.51
C TRP A 93 -6.41 4.51 1.06
N PHE A 94 -6.24 4.68 -0.25
CA PHE A 94 -5.30 5.66 -0.79
C PHE A 94 -5.62 7.08 -0.32
N TRP A 95 -6.91 7.48 -0.39
CA TRP A 95 -7.34 8.78 0.07
C TRP A 95 -7.10 8.97 1.58
N ALA A 96 -7.45 7.97 2.39
CA ALA A 96 -7.27 8.03 3.84
C ALA A 96 -5.79 8.14 4.22
N LEU A 97 -4.93 7.33 3.61
CA LEU A 97 -3.48 7.38 3.80
C LEU A 97 -2.89 8.71 3.32
N PHE A 98 -3.34 9.22 2.17
CA PHE A 98 -2.90 10.53 1.67
C PHE A 98 -3.23 11.65 2.67
N VAL A 99 -4.44 11.68 3.21
CA VAL A 99 -4.85 12.67 4.22
C VAL A 99 -4.04 12.51 5.50
N LEU A 100 -3.81 11.28 5.94
CA LEU A 100 -3.02 10.96 7.12
C LEU A 100 -1.56 11.43 6.95
N PHE A 101 -0.93 11.05 5.86
CA PHE A 101 0.46 11.44 5.56
C PHE A 101 0.61 12.95 5.45
N ARG A 102 -0.32 13.63 4.79
CA ARG A 102 -0.29 15.09 4.68
C ARG A 102 -0.47 15.78 6.06
N ARG A 103 -1.28 15.21 6.94
CA ARG A 103 -1.47 15.75 8.30
C ARG A 103 -0.21 15.63 9.14
N TYR A 104 0.51 14.53 9.00
CA TYR A 104 1.72 14.22 9.78
C TYR A 104 3.01 14.42 8.99
N GLU A 105 2.96 15.11 7.85
CA GLU A 105 4.08 15.30 6.93
C GLU A 105 5.33 15.84 7.63
N ALA A 106 5.21 16.91 8.43
CA ALA A 106 6.34 17.50 9.13
C ALA A 106 7.00 16.52 10.10
N TRP A 107 6.21 15.72 10.81
CA TRP A 107 6.71 14.72 11.74
C TRP A 107 7.35 13.53 11.00
N LEU A 108 6.72 13.06 9.93
CA LEU A 108 7.22 11.97 9.09
C LEU A 108 8.54 12.35 8.42
N VAL A 109 8.62 13.55 7.85
CA VAL A 109 9.85 14.06 7.22
C VAL A 109 10.96 14.19 8.26
N LYS A 110 10.67 14.68 9.45
CA LYS A 110 11.67 14.81 10.53
C LYS A 110 12.22 13.45 10.98
N LYS A 111 11.36 12.42 11.13
CA LYS A 111 11.79 11.09 11.62
C LYS A 111 12.25 10.15 10.52
N PHE A 112 11.54 10.10 9.41
CA PHE A 112 11.71 9.11 8.35
C PHE A 112 12.10 9.73 7.00
N GLY A 113 12.27 11.05 6.93
CA GLY A 113 12.58 11.74 5.67
C GLY A 113 13.88 11.25 5.03
N TRP A 114 14.88 10.88 5.85
CA TRP A 114 16.12 10.30 5.36
C TRP A 114 15.92 9.01 4.54
N LEU A 115 14.88 8.25 4.84
CA LEU A 115 14.50 7.03 4.13
C LEU A 115 13.47 7.34 3.04
N LEU A 116 12.30 7.88 3.43
CA LEU A 116 11.15 8.05 2.56
C LEU A 116 11.42 8.99 1.37
N LEU A 117 12.12 10.10 1.60
CA LEU A 117 12.44 11.03 0.51
C LEU A 117 13.40 10.42 -0.52
N ARG A 118 14.35 9.61 -0.07
CA ARG A 118 15.27 8.92 -0.98
C ARG A 118 14.58 7.86 -1.83
N PHE A 119 13.67 7.08 -1.23
CA PHE A 119 12.87 6.12 -1.97
C PHE A 119 11.89 6.82 -2.91
N GLY A 120 11.23 7.90 -2.46
CA GLY A 120 10.28 8.64 -3.27
C GLY A 120 10.92 9.33 -4.48
N SER A 121 12.07 9.98 -4.30
CA SER A 121 12.78 10.66 -5.40
C SER A 121 13.44 9.70 -6.40
N ASN A 122 13.67 8.45 -6.00
CA ASN A 122 14.25 7.41 -6.86
C ASN A 122 13.31 6.20 -6.98
N SER A 123 12.00 6.46 -7.10
CA SER A 123 10.97 5.42 -7.00
C SER A 123 11.10 4.34 -8.09
N LEU A 124 11.39 4.72 -9.35
CA LEU A 124 11.57 3.77 -10.44
C LEU A 124 12.80 2.88 -10.20
N TYR A 125 13.90 3.49 -9.79
CA TYR A 125 15.11 2.76 -9.43
C TYR A 125 14.88 1.81 -8.26
N ALA A 126 14.24 2.30 -7.18
CA ALA A 126 13.90 1.49 -6.02
C ALA A 126 12.99 0.31 -6.39
N TYR A 127 11.99 0.53 -7.24
CA TYR A 127 11.09 -0.50 -7.74
C TYR A 127 11.86 -1.57 -8.54
N THR A 128 12.70 -1.16 -9.48
CA THR A 128 13.49 -2.09 -10.30
C THR A 128 14.43 -2.92 -9.42
N LEU A 129 15.16 -2.25 -8.50
CA LEU A 129 16.09 -2.96 -7.62
C LEU A 129 15.36 -3.90 -6.66
N SER A 130 14.20 -3.50 -6.15
CA SER A 130 13.37 -4.38 -5.29
C SER A 130 12.89 -5.63 -6.02
N ALA A 131 12.57 -5.53 -7.32
CA ALA A 131 12.19 -6.69 -8.12
C ALA A 131 13.34 -7.72 -8.21
N PHE A 132 14.58 -7.25 -8.40
CA PHE A 132 15.74 -8.13 -8.37
C PHE A 132 15.97 -8.75 -6.99
N VAL A 133 15.87 -7.95 -5.93
CA VAL A 133 16.04 -8.45 -4.55
C VAL A 133 15.00 -9.52 -4.23
N ILE A 134 13.73 -9.30 -4.58
CA ILE A 134 12.66 -10.29 -4.39
C ILE A 134 12.94 -11.56 -5.20
N PHE A 135 13.35 -11.42 -6.46
CA PHE A 135 13.68 -12.56 -7.31
C PHE A 135 14.81 -13.42 -6.71
N PHE A 136 15.92 -12.80 -6.32
CA PHE A 136 17.04 -13.53 -5.68
C PHE A 136 16.65 -14.11 -4.32
N THR A 137 15.87 -13.39 -3.53
CA THR A 137 15.36 -13.92 -2.26
C THR A 137 14.54 -15.18 -2.49
N HIS A 138 13.68 -15.20 -3.51
CA HIS A 138 12.85 -16.36 -3.83
C HIS A 138 13.66 -17.55 -4.35
N LEU A 139 14.80 -17.30 -4.99
CA LEU A 139 15.72 -18.37 -5.42
C LEU A 139 16.49 -18.99 -4.25
N ILE A 140 16.84 -18.20 -3.24
CA ILE A 140 17.67 -18.64 -2.11
C ILE A 140 16.82 -19.26 -1.00
N VAL A 141 15.65 -18.68 -0.77
CA VAL A 141 14.76 -19.09 0.32
C VAL A 141 13.61 -19.89 -0.29
N THR A 142 13.65 -21.21 -0.10
CA THR A 142 12.55 -22.08 -0.51
C THR A 142 11.33 -21.83 0.38
N PRO A 143 10.11 -21.81 -0.20
CA PRO A 143 8.89 -21.47 0.56
C PRO A 143 8.62 -22.38 1.78
N ASN A 144 9.17 -23.58 1.79
CA ASN A 144 8.94 -24.57 2.86
C ASN A 144 9.77 -24.34 4.12
N GLU A 145 10.72 -23.41 4.12
CA GLU A 145 11.64 -23.20 5.26
C GLU A 145 11.31 -21.98 6.11
N VAL A 146 10.31 -21.18 5.71
CA VAL A 146 10.10 -19.84 6.27
C VAL A 146 8.76 -19.71 7.00
N ASP A 147 8.45 -20.65 7.90
CA ASP A 147 7.30 -20.50 8.80
C ASP A 147 7.57 -19.59 10.00
N ALA A 148 8.83 -19.23 10.23
CA ALA A 148 9.21 -18.40 11.38
C ALA A 148 9.01 -16.90 11.04
N LEU A 149 8.13 -16.25 11.77
CA LEU A 149 7.79 -14.82 11.62
C LEU A 149 9.03 -13.91 11.73
N TRP A 150 9.98 -14.24 12.62
CA TRP A 150 11.23 -13.50 12.79
C TRP A 150 12.14 -13.57 11.56
N LEU A 151 12.17 -14.71 10.85
CA LEU A 151 12.96 -14.90 9.65
C LEU A 151 12.38 -14.07 8.49
N ASN A 152 11.06 -14.05 8.34
CA ASN A 152 10.35 -13.19 7.38
C ASN A 152 10.63 -11.71 7.64
N LEU A 153 10.66 -11.28 8.91
CA LEU A 153 11.01 -9.90 9.27
C LEU A 153 12.47 -9.61 8.93
N LEU A 154 13.39 -10.51 9.22
CA LEU A 154 14.81 -10.33 8.92
C LEU A 154 15.05 -10.23 7.40
N ILE A 155 14.43 -11.09 6.60
CA ILE A 155 14.49 -11.04 5.15
C ILE A 155 13.94 -9.70 4.62
N SER A 156 12.80 -9.26 5.13
CA SER A 156 12.15 -8.00 4.72
C SER A 156 13.02 -6.79 5.06
N VAL A 157 13.58 -6.74 6.25
CA VAL A 157 14.48 -5.66 6.69
C VAL A 157 15.76 -5.66 5.85
N SER A 158 16.33 -6.84 5.57
CA SER A 158 17.52 -6.98 4.74
C SER A 158 17.26 -6.53 3.30
N ALA A 159 16.10 -6.86 2.73
CA ALA A 159 15.69 -6.41 1.40
C ALA A 159 15.60 -4.88 1.33
N ILE A 160 14.97 -4.24 2.33
CA ILE A 160 14.89 -2.78 2.42
C ILE A 160 16.29 -2.17 2.56
N ALA A 161 17.16 -2.76 3.38
CA ALA A 161 18.52 -2.29 3.59
C ALA A 161 19.37 -2.37 2.30
N ILE A 162 19.24 -3.46 1.52
CA ILE A 162 19.93 -3.64 0.24
C ILE A 162 19.47 -2.58 -0.76
N VAL A 163 18.15 -2.36 -0.92
CA VAL A 163 17.62 -1.33 -1.81
C VAL A 163 18.09 0.06 -1.38
N PHE A 164 18.04 0.36 -0.08
CA PHE A 164 18.54 1.63 0.46
C PHE A 164 20.04 1.82 0.22
N GLY A 165 20.83 0.77 0.43
CA GLY A 165 22.27 0.76 0.12
C GLY A 165 22.54 1.03 -1.35
N GLY A 166 21.79 0.40 -2.25
CA GLY A 166 21.87 0.63 -3.69
C GLY A 166 21.57 2.08 -4.08
N ILE A 167 20.53 2.70 -3.47
CA ILE A 167 20.22 4.12 -3.68
C ILE A 167 21.35 5.00 -3.17
N ARG A 168 21.93 4.69 -2.02
CA ARG A 168 22.99 5.49 -1.40
C ARG A 168 24.30 5.42 -2.17
N THR A 169 24.68 4.24 -2.65
CA THR A 169 25.90 4.01 -3.43
C THR A 169 25.75 4.35 -4.90
N LYS A 170 24.55 4.70 -5.34
CA LYS A 170 24.21 4.93 -6.76
C LYS A 170 24.52 3.71 -7.65
N PHE A 171 24.45 2.52 -7.09
CA PHE A 171 24.71 1.27 -7.80
C PHE A 171 23.78 1.14 -9.01
N LEU A 172 24.33 0.93 -10.20
CA LEU A 172 23.58 0.83 -11.47
C LEU A 172 22.69 2.05 -11.84
N MET A 173 22.83 3.21 -11.18
CA MET A 173 22.04 4.41 -11.51
C MET A 173 22.33 4.97 -12.92
N ASN A 174 23.45 4.58 -13.53
CA ASN A 174 23.76 4.95 -14.91
C ASN A 174 22.99 4.11 -15.95
N ILE A 175 22.47 2.96 -15.53
CA ILE A 175 21.76 2.00 -16.39
C ILE A 175 20.25 2.10 -16.18
N ILE A 176 19.84 2.29 -14.94
CA ILE A 176 18.42 2.36 -14.56
C ILE A 176 18.01 3.85 -14.54
N PRO A 177 17.04 4.28 -15.37
CA PRO A 177 16.59 5.67 -15.38
C PRO A 177 15.93 6.05 -14.04
N ARG A 178 15.98 7.35 -13.73
CA ARG A 178 15.35 7.94 -12.54
C ARG A 178 13.89 8.25 -12.78
#